data_3a8bb0fac7d2c0317ff35d1a4505e91c
#
_entry.id   3a8bb0fac7d2c0317ff35d1a4505e91c
#
_cell.length_a   1.000
_cell.length_b   1.000
_cell.length_c   1.000
_cell.angle_alpha   90.00
_cell.angle_beta   90.00
_cell.angle_gamma   90.00
#
_symmetry.space_group_name_H-M   'P 1'
#
loop_
_entity.id
_entity.type
_entity.pdbx_description
1 polymer ?
#
loop_
_entity_poly.entity_id
_entity_poly.type
_entity_poly.pdbx_seq_one_letter_code
_entity_poly.pdbx_strand_id
1 'polypeptide(L)'
;VEPPLAGQPASVFYAARHRHSDRACWQARLAAGEIWRNGQPLLLDAHLASGDRLVWRRPPWLEGPVPADFQVVYDDGDLQVIDKPAGLPVLPAGGWLEHTLLRLLERRHRGAGAAIPRPVHRLGRYTSGLLVCARQPQTRAWLSASLRESTAAGLAGAAAAAAVGSGAAAVGEVGGCRKLYRALVVPGALPLAPGETLLINTAIGRREHPQLGQIWCAATGSQPGDLAASSSLTLLECSPQADLVQVAIASGRPHQIRIHCAAVGAPLWGDPLYGPGGQAAPAARPGDGGYQLQAWRLELQPPSGGALVLEAPRALGVMALMAESGR
;
A
#
# COMPACT_ATOMS: atom_id res chain seq x y z
N VAL A 1 -20.40 -23.92 0.18
CA VAL A 1 -19.50 -24.66 1.11
C VAL A 1 -18.90 -25.82 0.34
N GLU A 2 -17.58 -25.90 0.28
CA GLU A 2 -16.84 -26.98 -0.37
C GLU A 2 -16.85 -28.25 0.50
N PRO A 3 -16.78 -29.47 -0.10
CA PRO A 3 -16.86 -30.72 0.67
C PRO A 3 -15.95 -30.83 1.90
N PRO A 4 -14.66 -30.44 1.86
CA PRO A 4 -13.77 -30.57 3.02
C PRO A 4 -14.16 -29.65 4.19
N LEU A 5 -15.03 -28.66 3.96
CA LEU A 5 -15.49 -27.73 4.99
C LEU A 5 -16.93 -28.00 5.44
N ALA A 6 -17.57 -29.03 4.91
CA ALA A 6 -18.90 -29.48 5.34
C ALA A 6 -18.82 -30.20 6.71
N GLY A 7 -19.92 -30.19 7.44
CA GLY A 7 -20.02 -30.83 8.76
C GLY A 7 -19.54 -29.96 9.94
N GLN A 8 -19.04 -28.75 9.67
CA GLN A 8 -18.63 -27.81 10.73
C GLN A 8 -19.77 -26.85 11.09
N PRO A 9 -19.87 -26.37 12.34
CA PRO A 9 -20.74 -25.26 12.69
C PRO A 9 -20.41 -24.00 11.88
N ALA A 10 -21.42 -23.22 11.54
CA ALA A 10 -21.25 -22.00 10.73
C ALA A 10 -20.25 -21.01 11.35
N SER A 11 -20.26 -20.83 12.68
CA SER A 11 -19.31 -19.95 13.37
C SER A 11 -17.87 -20.42 13.24
N VAL A 12 -17.63 -21.73 13.25
CA VAL A 12 -16.29 -22.32 13.08
C VAL A 12 -15.81 -22.10 11.64
N PHE A 13 -16.67 -22.38 10.67
CA PHE A 13 -16.39 -22.13 9.26
C PHE A 13 -15.98 -20.66 9.00
N TYR A 14 -16.78 -19.72 9.52
CA TYR A 14 -16.50 -18.30 9.32
C TYR A 14 -15.23 -17.83 10.04
N ALA A 15 -15.00 -18.27 11.28
CA ALA A 15 -13.80 -17.91 12.04
C ALA A 15 -12.51 -18.42 11.36
N ALA A 16 -12.54 -19.64 10.81
CA ALA A 16 -11.41 -20.18 10.06
C ALA A 16 -11.12 -19.41 8.76
N ARG A 17 -12.17 -18.98 8.05
CA ARG A 17 -12.06 -18.31 6.75
C ARG A 17 -11.82 -16.80 6.89
N HIS A 18 -12.34 -16.18 7.94
CA HIS A 18 -12.31 -14.73 8.19
C HIS A 18 -11.68 -14.43 9.54
N ARG A 19 -10.36 -14.57 9.63
CA ARG A 19 -9.56 -14.49 10.87
C ARG A 19 -9.61 -13.12 11.58
N HIS A 20 -10.22 -12.11 10.98
CA HIS A 20 -10.46 -10.79 11.61
C HIS A 20 -11.51 -10.83 12.73
N SER A 21 -12.23 -11.93 12.91
CA SER A 21 -13.27 -12.11 13.92
C SER A 21 -13.20 -13.53 14.46
N ASP A 22 -13.29 -13.66 15.77
CA ASP A 22 -13.33 -14.93 16.46
C ASP A 22 -14.69 -15.64 16.34
N ARG A 23 -14.77 -16.82 16.91
CA ARG A 23 -15.99 -17.62 16.89
C ARG A 23 -17.15 -16.94 17.61
N ALA A 24 -16.90 -16.28 18.74
CA ALA A 24 -17.94 -15.60 19.52
C ALA A 24 -18.56 -14.43 18.71
N CYS A 25 -17.72 -13.69 18.01
CA CYS A 25 -18.16 -12.62 17.10
C CYS A 25 -19.06 -13.18 15.97
N TRP A 26 -18.74 -14.35 15.41
CA TRP A 26 -19.56 -14.96 14.36
C TRP A 26 -20.89 -15.52 14.92
N GLN A 27 -20.89 -16.06 16.14
CA GLN A 27 -22.12 -16.46 16.81
C GLN A 27 -23.06 -15.28 17.08
N ALA A 28 -22.52 -14.13 17.50
CA ALA A 28 -23.30 -12.90 17.64
C ALA A 28 -23.92 -12.45 16.31
N ARG A 29 -23.18 -12.52 15.20
CA ARG A 29 -23.70 -12.19 13.85
C ARG A 29 -24.77 -13.16 13.35
N LEU A 30 -24.65 -14.44 13.67
CA LEU A 30 -25.70 -15.43 13.40
C LEU A 30 -26.98 -15.04 14.15
N ALA A 31 -26.87 -14.82 15.47
CA ALA A 31 -28.00 -14.41 16.28
C ALA A 31 -28.64 -13.09 15.83
N ALA A 32 -27.84 -12.16 15.31
CA ALA A 32 -28.32 -10.90 14.72
C ALA A 32 -28.94 -11.06 13.32
N GLY A 33 -28.98 -12.28 12.73
CA GLY A 33 -29.58 -12.53 11.41
C GLY A 33 -28.73 -12.02 10.24
N GLU A 34 -27.46 -11.71 10.45
CA GLU A 34 -26.55 -11.23 9.39
C GLU A 34 -26.14 -12.35 8.43
N ILE A 35 -26.16 -13.60 8.88
CA ILE A 35 -25.75 -14.75 8.07
C ILE A 35 -26.98 -15.41 7.45
N TRP A 36 -26.90 -15.63 6.16
CA TRP A 36 -27.96 -16.29 5.39
C TRP A 36 -27.42 -17.57 4.75
N ARG A 37 -28.24 -18.64 4.81
CA ARG A 37 -27.96 -19.93 4.20
C ARG A 37 -29.07 -20.25 3.19
N ASN A 38 -28.72 -20.47 1.96
CA ASN A 38 -29.65 -20.85 0.88
C ASN A 38 -30.86 -19.90 0.75
N GLY A 39 -30.62 -18.59 0.96
CA GLY A 39 -31.66 -17.58 0.84
C GLY A 39 -32.50 -17.34 2.10
N GLN A 40 -32.23 -18.03 3.21
CA GLN A 40 -32.92 -17.86 4.48
C GLN A 40 -31.96 -17.42 5.59
N PRO A 41 -32.38 -16.63 6.58
CA PRO A 41 -31.58 -16.28 7.73
C PRO A 41 -31.16 -17.53 8.51
N LEU A 42 -29.87 -17.60 8.86
CA LEU A 42 -29.31 -18.66 9.70
C LEU A 42 -29.09 -18.08 11.11
N LEU A 43 -30.08 -18.25 11.98
CA LEU A 43 -30.08 -17.66 13.34
C LEU A 43 -29.33 -18.51 14.37
N LEU A 44 -29.13 -19.79 14.07
CA LEU A 44 -28.45 -20.74 14.94
C LEU A 44 -27.13 -21.18 14.34
N ASP A 45 -26.19 -21.58 15.18
CA ASP A 45 -24.87 -22.09 14.79
C ASP A 45 -24.98 -23.53 14.27
N ALA A 46 -25.71 -23.70 13.16
CA ALA A 46 -25.97 -25.00 12.56
C ALA A 46 -24.76 -25.53 11.78
N HIS A 47 -24.70 -26.86 11.68
CA HIS A 47 -23.70 -27.53 10.83
C HIS A 47 -24.00 -27.29 9.35
N LEU A 48 -22.96 -26.96 8.60
CA LEU A 48 -23.04 -26.66 7.19
C LEU A 48 -22.96 -27.95 6.36
N ALA A 49 -23.75 -27.99 5.27
CA ALA A 49 -23.68 -29.05 4.28
C ALA A 49 -22.86 -28.65 3.06
N SER A 50 -22.33 -29.64 2.35
CA SER A 50 -21.73 -29.39 1.03
C SER A 50 -22.76 -28.80 0.08
N GLY A 51 -22.37 -27.79 -0.69
CA GLY A 51 -23.27 -27.06 -1.59
C GLY A 51 -24.05 -25.93 -0.93
N ASP A 52 -24.01 -25.75 0.38
CA ASP A 52 -24.64 -24.59 1.02
C ASP A 52 -24.09 -23.27 0.47
N ARG A 53 -24.99 -22.39 0.10
CA ARG A 53 -24.68 -21.02 -0.29
C ARG A 53 -24.85 -20.09 0.92
N LEU A 54 -23.74 -19.59 1.42
CA LEU A 54 -23.71 -18.65 2.54
C LEU A 54 -23.57 -17.23 2.04
N VAL A 55 -24.34 -16.32 2.64
CA VAL A 55 -24.25 -14.88 2.41
C VAL A 55 -24.17 -14.17 3.74
N TRP A 56 -23.13 -13.39 3.93
CA TRP A 56 -23.05 -12.47 5.06
C TRP A 56 -23.60 -11.11 4.64
N ARG A 57 -24.78 -10.76 5.14
CA ARG A 57 -25.40 -9.45 4.98
C ARG A 57 -24.88 -8.55 6.09
N ARG A 58 -23.80 -7.86 5.80
CA ARG A 58 -23.18 -6.95 6.76
C ARG A 58 -24.12 -5.79 7.05
N PRO A 59 -24.34 -5.41 8.33
CA PRO A 59 -25.07 -4.20 8.65
C PRO A 59 -24.33 -2.98 8.07
N PRO A 60 -25.05 -1.89 7.77
CA PRO A 60 -24.41 -0.65 7.38
C PRO A 60 -23.50 -0.16 8.51
N TRP A 61 -22.35 0.40 8.14
CA TRP A 61 -21.43 1.04 9.09
C TRP A 61 -21.12 2.46 8.63
N LEU A 62 -20.76 3.31 9.57
CA LEU A 62 -20.29 4.64 9.25
C LEU A 62 -18.79 4.58 8.92
N GLU A 63 -18.46 5.05 7.73
CA GLU A 63 -17.06 5.27 7.36
C GLU A 63 -16.58 6.58 7.98
N GLY A 64 -15.38 6.55 8.55
CA GLY A 64 -14.78 7.77 9.09
C GLY A 64 -14.55 8.83 8.00
N PRO A 65 -14.33 10.09 8.38
CA PRO A 65 -14.01 11.16 7.44
C PRO A 65 -12.66 10.87 6.75
N VAL A 66 -12.56 11.31 5.50
CA VAL A 66 -11.32 11.27 4.71
C VAL A 66 -11.10 12.63 4.04
N PRO A 67 -9.86 13.02 3.75
CA PRO A 67 -9.58 14.15 2.88
C PRO A 67 -10.18 13.86 1.49
N ALA A 68 -11.19 14.64 1.10
CA ALA A 68 -11.89 14.41 -0.17
C ALA A 68 -11.30 15.22 -1.34
N ASP A 69 -10.54 16.27 -1.02
CA ASP A 69 -9.93 17.15 -2.01
C ASP A 69 -8.58 16.58 -2.47
N PHE A 70 -8.41 16.51 -3.78
CA PHE A 70 -7.16 16.14 -4.42
C PHE A 70 -6.93 17.01 -5.67
N GLN A 71 -5.67 17.27 -5.97
CA GLN A 71 -5.27 18.03 -7.14
C GLN A 71 -5.01 17.09 -8.34
N VAL A 72 -5.45 17.49 -9.54
CA VAL A 72 -5.02 16.88 -10.80
C VAL A 72 -3.74 17.57 -11.22
N VAL A 73 -2.65 16.81 -11.32
CA VAL A 73 -1.32 17.31 -11.71
C VAL A 73 -1.13 17.23 -13.22
N TYR A 74 -1.72 16.22 -13.83
CA TYR A 74 -1.65 16.00 -15.28
C TYR A 74 -2.91 15.31 -15.78
N ASP A 75 -3.41 15.72 -16.95
CA ASP A 75 -4.53 15.10 -17.65
C ASP A 75 -4.42 15.36 -19.15
N ASP A 76 -4.25 14.34 -19.97
CA ASP A 76 -4.22 14.42 -21.44
C ASP A 76 -5.49 13.90 -22.11
N GLY A 77 -6.52 13.63 -21.31
CA GLY A 77 -7.79 13.04 -21.77
C GLY A 77 -7.88 11.53 -21.58
N ASP A 78 -6.75 10.83 -21.42
CA ASP A 78 -6.69 9.40 -21.08
C ASP A 78 -5.88 9.15 -19.81
N LEU A 79 -4.61 9.51 -19.80
CA LEU A 79 -3.75 9.43 -18.63
C LEU A 79 -4.07 10.61 -17.70
N GLN A 80 -4.35 10.30 -16.43
CA GLN A 80 -4.52 11.31 -15.39
C GLN A 80 -3.62 11.00 -14.21
N VAL A 81 -2.85 11.98 -13.74
CA VAL A 81 -2.03 11.88 -12.54
C VAL A 81 -2.56 12.85 -11.51
N ILE A 82 -2.79 12.36 -10.31
CA ILE A 82 -3.33 13.14 -9.21
C ILE A 82 -2.36 13.18 -8.04
N ASP A 83 -2.35 14.28 -7.31
CA ASP A 83 -1.72 14.37 -6.00
C ASP A 83 -2.72 13.91 -4.94
N LYS A 84 -2.52 12.67 -4.45
CA LYS A 84 -3.40 12.05 -3.46
C LYS A 84 -3.04 12.56 -2.06
N PRO A 85 -3.98 13.09 -1.28
CA PRO A 85 -3.71 13.44 0.12
C PRO A 85 -3.43 12.21 0.98
N ALA A 86 -2.66 12.40 2.05
CA ALA A 86 -2.55 11.40 3.12
C ALA A 86 -3.92 11.17 3.78
N GLY A 87 -4.21 9.96 4.23
CA GLY A 87 -5.49 9.61 4.86
C GLY A 87 -6.58 9.12 3.91
N LEU A 88 -6.46 9.35 2.58
CA LEU A 88 -7.43 8.89 1.58
C LEU A 88 -7.10 7.47 1.08
N PRO A 89 -7.97 6.46 1.29
CA PRO A 89 -7.83 5.15 0.66
C PRO A 89 -7.99 5.24 -0.86
N VAL A 90 -7.28 4.40 -1.63
CA VAL A 90 -7.37 4.44 -3.10
C VAL A 90 -8.57 3.65 -3.61
N LEU A 91 -8.74 2.42 -3.14
CA LEU A 91 -9.75 1.46 -3.60
C LEU A 91 -10.60 0.97 -2.44
N PRO A 92 -11.86 0.57 -2.69
CA PRO A 92 -12.70 -0.06 -1.70
C PRO A 92 -12.04 -1.30 -1.09
N ALA A 93 -11.78 -1.26 0.20
CA ALA A 93 -11.21 -2.36 0.97
C ALA A 93 -11.38 -2.15 2.49
N GLY A 94 -11.43 -3.24 3.24
CA GLY A 94 -11.56 -3.18 4.70
C GLY A 94 -12.86 -2.50 5.14
N GLY A 95 -12.77 -1.44 5.93
CA GLY A 95 -13.89 -0.63 6.38
C GLY A 95 -14.24 0.56 5.48
N TRP A 96 -13.64 0.66 4.29
CA TRP A 96 -13.78 1.77 3.35
C TRP A 96 -14.41 1.29 2.06
N LEU A 97 -15.60 1.76 1.71
CA LEU A 97 -16.31 1.46 0.46
C LEU A 97 -16.58 2.75 -0.34
N GLU A 98 -17.17 3.75 0.32
CA GLU A 98 -17.61 5.00 -0.31
C GLU A 98 -16.58 6.13 -0.16
N HIS A 99 -15.84 6.17 0.94
CA HIS A 99 -14.81 7.16 1.21
C HIS A 99 -13.46 6.73 0.64
N THR A 100 -13.41 6.50 -0.69
CA THR A 100 -12.20 6.12 -1.43
C THR A 100 -11.98 7.03 -2.62
N LEU A 101 -10.73 7.15 -3.06
CA LEU A 101 -10.40 7.92 -4.26
C LEU A 101 -11.18 7.46 -5.49
N LEU A 102 -11.33 6.15 -5.69
CA LEU A 102 -12.11 5.61 -6.81
C LEU A 102 -13.54 6.15 -6.79
N ARG A 103 -14.19 6.17 -5.63
CA ARG A 103 -15.56 6.70 -5.49
C ARG A 103 -15.63 8.22 -5.68
N LEU A 104 -14.60 8.94 -5.22
CA LEU A 104 -14.49 10.38 -5.48
C LEU A 104 -14.34 10.67 -6.98
N LEU A 105 -13.53 9.90 -7.70
CA LEU A 105 -13.40 10.01 -9.16
C LEU A 105 -14.71 9.68 -9.88
N GLU A 106 -15.40 8.63 -9.48
CA GLU A 106 -16.72 8.27 -10.03
C GLU A 106 -17.75 9.38 -9.81
N ARG A 107 -17.76 9.98 -8.64
CA ARG A 107 -18.66 11.14 -8.32
C ARG A 107 -18.29 12.38 -9.12
N ARG A 108 -16.99 12.71 -9.22
CA ARG A 108 -16.50 13.91 -9.94
C ARG A 108 -16.79 13.85 -11.44
N HIS A 109 -16.73 12.65 -12.04
CA HIS A 109 -16.94 12.45 -13.48
C HIS A 109 -18.35 11.97 -13.84
N ARG A 110 -19.28 11.91 -12.87
CA ARG A 110 -20.66 11.50 -13.13
C ARG A 110 -21.33 12.49 -14.08
N GLY A 111 -21.87 12.00 -15.20
CA GLY A 111 -22.56 12.81 -16.21
C GLY A 111 -21.65 13.60 -17.15
N ALA A 112 -20.33 13.47 -17.06
CA ALA A 112 -19.40 14.19 -17.93
C ALA A 112 -19.27 13.62 -19.35
N GLY A 113 -19.95 12.51 -19.67
CA GLY A 113 -19.87 11.85 -21.00
C GLY A 113 -18.53 11.18 -21.31
N ALA A 114 -17.50 11.45 -20.52
CA ALA A 114 -16.17 10.86 -20.66
C ALA A 114 -15.98 9.63 -19.76
N ALA A 115 -15.07 8.74 -20.16
CA ALA A 115 -14.71 7.59 -19.35
C ALA A 115 -14.09 8.03 -18.02
N ILE A 116 -14.45 7.35 -16.93
CA ILE A 116 -13.95 7.66 -15.58
C ILE A 116 -12.50 7.17 -15.46
N PRO A 117 -11.55 8.04 -15.06
CA PRO A 117 -10.18 7.63 -14.80
C PRO A 117 -10.13 6.64 -13.63
N ARG A 118 -9.44 5.52 -13.82
CA ARG A 118 -9.31 4.47 -12.81
C ARG A 118 -7.86 4.33 -12.35
N PRO A 119 -7.60 4.23 -11.05
CA PRO A 119 -6.26 3.98 -10.53
C PRO A 119 -5.64 2.71 -11.15
N VAL A 120 -4.41 2.79 -11.64
CA VAL A 120 -3.66 1.64 -12.19
C VAL A 120 -2.74 0.99 -11.16
N HIS A 121 -2.48 1.67 -10.07
CA HIS A 121 -1.77 1.16 -8.90
C HIS A 121 -2.39 1.74 -7.63
N ARG A 122 -1.89 1.32 -6.48
CA ARG A 122 -2.35 1.86 -5.20
C ARG A 122 -1.19 2.41 -4.38
N LEU A 123 -1.48 3.44 -3.63
CA LEU A 123 -0.68 3.94 -2.52
C LEU A 123 -1.32 3.51 -1.20
N GLY A 124 -0.54 3.38 -0.15
CA GLY A 124 -1.08 3.22 1.20
C GLY A 124 -2.01 4.39 1.58
N ARG A 125 -2.93 4.17 2.50
CA ARG A 125 -3.90 5.20 2.91
C ARG A 125 -3.20 6.50 3.29
N TYR A 126 -2.16 6.44 4.10
CA TYR A 126 -1.39 7.60 4.57
C TYR A 126 -0.21 7.99 3.67
N THR A 127 0.10 7.21 2.64
CA THR A 127 1.03 7.66 1.60
C THR A 127 0.35 8.72 0.75
N SER A 128 0.93 9.90 0.67
CA SER A 128 0.50 11.01 -0.20
C SER A 128 1.20 10.99 -1.56
N GLY A 129 0.87 11.94 -2.43
CA GLY A 129 1.59 12.21 -3.67
C GLY A 129 1.04 11.53 -4.91
N LEU A 130 1.89 11.40 -5.93
CA LEU A 130 1.50 11.09 -7.29
C LEU A 130 0.90 9.69 -7.45
N LEU A 131 -0.33 9.64 -7.93
CA LEU A 131 -1.06 8.42 -8.24
C LEU A 131 -1.56 8.46 -9.68
N VAL A 132 -1.22 7.42 -10.44
CA VAL A 132 -1.57 7.31 -11.86
C VAL A 132 -2.92 6.66 -12.03
N CYS A 133 -3.76 7.29 -12.83
CA CYS A 133 -5.06 6.79 -13.29
C CYS A 133 -5.08 6.80 -14.82
N ALA A 134 -5.91 5.96 -15.43
CA ALA A 134 -6.16 6.00 -16.87
C ALA A 134 -7.62 5.66 -17.19
N ARG A 135 -8.14 6.26 -18.26
CA ARG A 135 -9.52 6.05 -18.71
C ARG A 135 -9.64 4.82 -19.60
N GLN A 136 -8.72 4.65 -20.55
CA GLN A 136 -8.78 3.55 -21.51
C GLN A 136 -8.26 2.22 -20.94
N PRO A 137 -8.90 1.09 -21.23
CA PRO A 137 -8.44 -0.23 -20.79
C PRO A 137 -7.03 -0.57 -21.28
N GLN A 138 -6.70 -0.20 -22.52
CA GLN A 138 -5.41 -0.43 -23.15
C GLN A 138 -4.30 0.31 -22.40
N THR A 139 -4.50 1.59 -22.06
CA THR A 139 -3.56 2.40 -21.30
C THR A 139 -3.37 1.86 -19.88
N ARG A 140 -4.46 1.40 -19.24
CA ARG A 140 -4.35 0.71 -17.94
C ARG A 140 -3.53 -0.57 -18.02
N ALA A 141 -3.73 -1.38 -19.06
CA ALA A 141 -2.97 -2.61 -19.29
C ALA A 141 -1.47 -2.32 -19.51
N TRP A 142 -1.16 -1.36 -20.38
CA TRP A 142 0.20 -0.91 -20.63
C TRP A 142 0.88 -0.38 -19.36
N LEU A 143 0.27 0.55 -18.63
CA LEU A 143 0.81 1.08 -17.38
C LEU A 143 1.05 -0.03 -16.34
N SER A 144 0.12 -0.98 -16.22
CA SER A 144 0.27 -2.12 -15.31
C SER A 144 1.44 -3.03 -15.72
N ALA A 145 1.68 -3.20 -17.03
CA ALA A 145 2.83 -3.94 -17.55
C ALA A 145 4.13 -3.17 -17.27
N SER A 146 4.22 -1.90 -17.63
CA SER A 146 5.39 -1.04 -17.42
C SER A 146 5.78 -0.96 -15.95
N LEU A 147 4.81 -0.88 -15.04
CA LEU A 147 5.06 -0.90 -13.60
C LEU A 147 5.58 -2.25 -13.09
N ARG A 148 5.23 -3.36 -13.74
CA ARG A 148 5.77 -4.69 -13.41
C ARG A 148 7.17 -4.91 -14.01
N GLU A 149 7.37 -4.49 -15.25
CA GLU A 149 8.65 -4.62 -15.97
C GLU A 149 9.75 -3.78 -15.33
N SER A 150 9.45 -2.53 -14.94
CA SER A 150 10.38 -1.69 -14.17
C SER A 150 10.79 -2.36 -12.85
N THR A 151 9.88 -3.12 -12.22
CA THR A 151 10.16 -3.90 -11.02
C THR A 151 11.14 -5.05 -11.30
N ALA A 152 10.94 -5.83 -12.37
CA ALA A 152 11.81 -6.95 -12.71
C ALA A 152 13.21 -6.49 -13.09
N ALA A 153 13.31 -5.46 -13.90
CA ALA A 153 14.57 -4.88 -14.36
C ALA A 153 15.35 -4.20 -13.22
N GLY A 154 14.66 -3.49 -12.32
CA GLY A 154 15.26 -2.88 -11.13
C GLY A 154 15.84 -3.92 -10.16
N LEU A 155 15.16 -5.06 -9.97
CA LEU A 155 15.68 -6.17 -9.16
C LEU A 155 16.92 -6.83 -9.79
N ALA A 156 16.94 -7.00 -11.10
CA ALA A 156 18.09 -7.55 -11.83
C ALA A 156 19.30 -6.61 -11.73
N GLY A 157 19.10 -5.29 -11.88
CA GLY A 157 20.13 -4.27 -11.71
C GLY A 157 20.70 -4.23 -10.28
N ALA A 158 19.85 -4.32 -9.26
CA ALA A 158 20.25 -4.35 -7.86
C ALA A 158 21.05 -5.63 -7.52
N ALA A 159 20.68 -6.78 -8.07
CA ALA A 159 21.42 -8.02 -7.92
C ALA A 159 22.81 -7.96 -8.58
N ALA A 160 22.91 -7.37 -9.78
CA ALA A 160 24.18 -7.16 -10.47
C ALA A 160 25.11 -6.23 -9.70
N ALA A 161 24.59 -5.11 -9.16
CA ALA A 161 25.34 -4.16 -8.34
C ALA A 161 25.90 -4.80 -7.07
N ALA A 162 25.11 -5.62 -6.39
CA ALA A 162 25.53 -6.36 -5.20
C ALA A 162 26.64 -7.37 -5.52
N ALA A 163 26.61 -8.02 -6.69
CA ALA A 163 27.63 -8.97 -7.11
C ALA A 163 28.99 -8.32 -7.42
N VAL A 164 29.00 -7.05 -7.83
CA VAL A 164 30.24 -6.31 -8.22
C VAL A 164 30.83 -5.54 -7.03
N GLY A 165 30.16 -5.47 -5.88
CA GLY A 165 30.67 -4.79 -4.68
C GLY A 165 30.77 -3.26 -4.81
N SER A 166 30.18 -2.66 -5.85
CA SER A 166 30.19 -1.21 -6.05
C SER A 166 29.05 -0.55 -5.26
N GLY A 167 29.40 0.14 -4.18
CA GLY A 167 28.44 0.86 -3.33
C GLY A 167 27.73 2.05 -3.97
N ALA A 168 27.81 2.25 -5.27
CA ALA A 168 27.33 3.43 -5.98
C ALA A 168 26.45 3.13 -7.21
N ALA A 169 25.87 1.95 -7.33
CA ALA A 169 24.91 1.72 -8.40
C ALA A 169 23.56 2.37 -8.00
N ALA A 170 23.33 3.58 -8.48
CA ALA A 170 21.97 4.11 -8.61
C ALA A 170 21.09 3.01 -9.19
N VAL A 171 19.92 2.74 -8.58
CA VAL A 171 18.91 1.85 -9.15
C VAL A 171 18.60 2.39 -10.54
N GLY A 172 19.20 1.74 -11.57
CA GLY A 172 19.43 2.32 -12.88
C GLY A 172 18.16 2.59 -13.66
N GLU A 173 18.33 3.42 -14.64
CA GLU A 173 17.42 3.65 -15.75
C GLU A 173 17.13 2.34 -16.46
N VAL A 174 16.06 1.65 -16.11
CA VAL A 174 15.56 0.50 -16.85
C VAL A 174 14.08 0.65 -17.11
N GLY A 175 13.78 0.94 -18.36
CA GLY A 175 12.50 0.68 -19.01
C GLY A 175 11.27 1.36 -18.41
N GLY A 176 10.89 2.50 -18.92
CA GLY A 176 9.49 2.96 -18.99
C GLY A 176 8.89 3.65 -17.78
N CYS A 177 9.22 3.32 -16.53
CA CYS A 177 8.63 3.97 -15.36
C CYS A 177 9.58 4.00 -14.16
N ARG A 178 9.83 5.20 -13.62
CA ARG A 178 10.61 5.39 -12.39
C ARG A 178 9.80 6.16 -11.36
N LYS A 179 9.84 5.71 -10.10
CA LYS A 179 9.14 6.34 -8.97
C LYS A 179 10.14 6.67 -7.87
N LEU A 180 10.15 7.94 -7.46
CA LEU A 180 10.89 8.41 -6.31
C LEU A 180 9.91 8.81 -5.21
N TYR A 181 10.25 8.43 -4.00
CA TYR A 181 9.49 8.77 -2.80
C TYR A 181 10.33 9.68 -1.90
N ARG A 182 9.65 10.53 -1.14
CA ARG A 182 10.22 11.20 0.03
C ARG A 182 9.59 10.62 1.29
N ALA A 183 10.39 10.48 2.32
CA ALA A 183 9.92 10.01 3.62
C ALA A 183 10.62 10.76 4.75
N LEU A 184 9.93 10.94 5.86
CA LEU A 184 10.54 11.33 7.12
C LEU A 184 10.77 10.06 7.95
N VAL A 185 11.97 9.92 8.48
CA VAL A 185 12.38 8.80 9.34
C VAL A 185 12.78 9.30 10.70
N VAL A 186 12.90 8.40 11.67
CA VAL A 186 13.38 8.72 13.01
C VAL A 186 14.76 9.38 12.92
N PRO A 187 14.97 10.52 13.62
CA PRO A 187 16.19 11.32 13.47
C PRO A 187 17.43 10.60 13.99
N GLY A 188 18.57 10.80 13.30
CA GLY A 188 19.87 10.27 13.70
C GLY A 188 20.01 8.75 13.67
N ALA A 189 19.04 8.03 13.07
CA ALA A 189 19.05 6.58 13.04
C ALA A 189 19.88 5.99 11.87
N LEU A 190 20.16 6.78 10.84
CA LEU A 190 20.94 6.35 9.68
C LEU A 190 22.42 6.72 9.85
N PRO A 191 23.36 5.78 9.63
CA PRO A 191 24.80 6.07 9.64
C PRO A 191 25.25 6.68 8.30
N LEU A 192 24.57 7.75 7.85
CA LEU A 192 24.80 8.41 6.56
C LEU A 192 24.99 9.91 6.78
N ALA A 193 25.79 10.53 5.94
CA ALA A 193 25.80 11.97 5.76
C ALA A 193 24.78 12.39 4.68
N PRO A 194 24.30 13.64 4.70
CA PRO A 194 23.46 14.17 3.63
C PRO A 194 24.10 14.00 2.25
N GLY A 195 23.33 13.45 1.30
CA GLY A 195 23.79 13.07 -0.04
C GLY A 195 24.24 11.61 -0.18
N GLU A 196 24.53 10.93 0.92
CA GLU A 196 24.92 9.52 0.88
C GLU A 196 23.72 8.59 0.69
N THR A 197 23.99 7.45 0.08
CA THR A 197 22.96 6.47 -0.32
C THR A 197 23.25 5.09 0.25
N LEU A 198 22.22 4.48 0.83
CA LEU A 198 22.22 3.10 1.32
C LEU A 198 21.36 2.23 0.41
N LEU A 199 21.91 1.10 -0.06
CA LEU A 199 21.17 0.07 -0.76
C LEU A 199 20.58 -0.94 0.23
N ILE A 200 19.26 -1.17 0.16
CA ILE A 200 18.52 -2.06 1.06
C ILE A 200 17.95 -3.21 0.24
N ASN A 201 18.45 -4.42 0.46
CA ASN A 201 18.06 -5.65 -0.26
C ASN A 201 17.33 -6.64 0.67
N THR A 202 16.64 -6.14 1.68
CA THR A 202 15.87 -6.96 2.62
C THR A 202 14.66 -7.58 1.92
N ALA A 203 14.56 -8.90 1.89
CA ALA A 203 13.38 -9.59 1.39
C ALA A 203 12.14 -9.25 2.23
N ILE A 204 10.97 -9.38 1.63
CA ILE A 204 9.68 -9.10 2.29
C ILE A 204 8.82 -10.36 2.25
N GLY A 205 8.43 -10.85 3.42
CA GLY A 205 7.66 -12.08 3.56
C GLY A 205 6.42 -11.91 4.43
N ARG A 206 5.52 -12.88 4.34
CA ARG A 206 4.37 -12.93 5.25
C ARG A 206 4.77 -13.61 6.55
N ARG A 207 4.41 -13.00 7.66
CA ARG A 207 4.64 -13.52 9.02
C ARG A 207 3.33 -13.56 9.78
N GLU A 208 3.22 -14.42 10.77
CA GLU A 208 2.04 -14.51 11.62
C GLU A 208 1.81 -13.20 12.37
N HIS A 209 0.54 -12.82 12.48
CA HIS A 209 0.11 -11.64 13.22
C HIS A 209 -1.16 -11.96 14.01
N PRO A 210 -1.21 -11.63 15.31
CA PRO A 210 -2.28 -12.11 16.20
C PRO A 210 -3.68 -11.63 15.77
N GLN A 211 -3.79 -10.43 15.19
CA GLN A 211 -5.09 -9.86 14.79
C GLN A 211 -5.44 -10.11 13.32
N LEU A 212 -4.44 -10.30 12.44
CA LEU A 212 -4.64 -10.31 10.98
C LEU A 212 -4.35 -11.67 10.35
N GLY A 213 -3.93 -12.64 11.15
CA GLY A 213 -3.47 -13.93 10.70
C GLY A 213 -2.08 -13.84 10.05
N GLN A 214 -1.91 -13.05 9.02
CA GLN A 214 -0.61 -12.83 8.38
C GLN A 214 -0.46 -11.37 7.93
N ILE A 215 0.77 -10.87 8.06
CA ILE A 215 1.18 -9.54 7.60
C ILE A 215 2.55 -9.59 6.92
N TRP A 216 2.82 -8.60 6.07
CA TRP A 216 4.11 -8.42 5.44
C TRP A 216 5.11 -7.83 6.43
N CYS A 217 6.30 -8.42 6.51
CA CYS A 217 7.42 -8.00 7.37
C CYS A 217 8.74 -8.16 6.64
N ALA A 218 9.82 -7.62 7.23
CA ALA A 218 11.17 -7.95 6.83
C ALA A 218 11.42 -9.46 6.94
N ALA A 219 12.08 -10.02 5.95
CA ALA A 219 12.34 -11.45 5.83
C ALA A 219 13.79 -11.71 5.41
N THR A 220 14.27 -12.93 5.65
CA THR A 220 15.61 -13.36 5.25
C THR A 220 15.68 -13.81 3.79
N GLY A 221 14.53 -14.02 3.14
CA GLY A 221 14.46 -14.58 1.78
C GLY A 221 14.54 -16.11 1.73
N SER A 222 14.56 -16.77 2.88
CA SER A 222 14.75 -18.23 2.99
C SER A 222 13.45 -19.03 3.03
N GLN A 223 12.31 -18.39 3.27
CA GLN A 223 11.02 -19.08 3.35
C GLN A 223 10.28 -19.04 2.00
N PRO A 224 9.54 -20.11 1.64
CA PRO A 224 8.65 -20.08 0.48
C PRO A 224 7.66 -18.90 0.59
N GLY A 225 7.58 -18.08 -0.45
CA GLY A 225 6.73 -16.90 -0.49
C GLY A 225 7.40 -15.60 -0.01
N ASP A 226 8.66 -15.64 0.44
CA ASP A 226 9.46 -14.44 0.62
C ASP A 226 9.77 -13.83 -0.76
N LEU A 227 9.56 -12.53 -0.88
CA LEU A 227 9.70 -11.78 -2.12
C LEU A 227 11.00 -10.97 -2.09
N ALA A 228 11.85 -11.12 -3.10
CA ALA A 228 12.98 -10.23 -3.28
C ALA A 228 12.49 -8.78 -3.42
N ALA A 229 13.16 -7.87 -2.71
CA ALA A 229 12.87 -6.44 -2.75
C ALA A 229 14.17 -5.65 -2.64
N SER A 230 14.26 -4.55 -3.37
CA SER A 230 15.40 -3.65 -3.32
C SER A 230 14.96 -2.19 -3.33
N SER A 231 15.57 -1.38 -2.48
CA SER A 231 15.37 0.06 -2.38
C SER A 231 16.72 0.76 -2.24
N SER A 232 16.83 1.92 -2.87
CA SER A 232 17.96 2.85 -2.70
C SER A 232 17.46 4.03 -1.85
N LEU A 233 18.04 4.23 -0.68
CA LEU A 233 17.68 5.27 0.27
C LEU A 233 18.81 6.30 0.35
N THR A 234 18.54 7.55 -0.02
CA THR A 234 19.46 8.68 0.05
C THR A 234 19.03 9.59 1.18
N LEU A 235 19.93 9.90 2.12
CA LEU A 235 19.69 10.91 3.14
C LEU A 235 19.78 12.30 2.50
N LEU A 236 18.72 13.10 2.60
CA LEU A 236 18.67 14.46 2.03
C LEU A 236 18.99 15.53 3.09
N GLU A 237 18.39 15.39 4.26
CA GLU A 237 18.47 16.41 5.32
C GLU A 237 18.37 15.75 6.69
N CYS A 238 19.20 16.18 7.63
CA CYS A 238 19.10 15.80 9.03
C CYS A 238 18.45 16.92 9.84
N SER A 239 17.56 16.57 10.76
CA SER A 239 17.03 17.51 11.73
C SER A 239 16.76 16.85 13.09
N PRO A 240 16.63 17.66 14.16
CA PRO A 240 16.32 17.11 15.48
C PRO A 240 14.96 16.39 15.57
N GLN A 241 14.03 16.69 14.68
CA GLN A 241 12.68 16.16 14.71
C GLN A 241 12.53 14.90 13.84
N ALA A 242 13.13 14.91 12.65
CA ALA A 242 13.10 13.80 11.71
C ALA A 242 14.16 14.00 10.64
N ASP A 243 14.68 12.92 10.08
CA ASP A 243 15.54 12.99 8.91
C ASP A 243 14.71 12.84 7.63
N LEU A 244 15.00 13.66 6.63
CA LEU A 244 14.37 13.57 5.30
C LEU A 244 15.19 12.64 4.41
N VAL A 245 14.54 11.63 3.86
CA VAL A 245 15.16 10.70 2.93
C VAL A 245 14.41 10.66 1.59
N GLN A 246 15.14 10.41 0.51
CA GLN A 246 14.59 10.03 -0.78
C GLN A 246 14.76 8.52 -0.97
N VAL A 247 13.70 7.85 -1.42
CA VAL A 247 13.73 6.41 -1.66
C VAL A 247 13.33 6.12 -3.10
N ALA A 248 14.24 5.47 -3.83
CA ALA A 248 13.93 4.82 -5.10
C ALA A 248 13.67 3.34 -4.86
N ILE A 249 12.61 2.80 -5.46
CA ILE A 249 12.25 1.38 -5.31
C ILE A 249 12.42 0.65 -6.64
N ALA A 250 13.17 -0.44 -6.62
CA ALA A 250 13.30 -1.36 -7.75
C ALA A 250 12.10 -2.32 -7.87
N SER A 251 11.28 -2.42 -6.82
CA SER A 251 10.10 -3.30 -6.76
C SER A 251 8.94 -2.60 -6.07
N GLY A 252 7.72 -3.00 -6.37
CA GLY A 252 6.51 -2.44 -5.74
C GLY A 252 5.90 -3.42 -4.72
N ARG A 253 6.72 -3.97 -3.80
CA ARG A 253 6.22 -4.93 -2.80
C ARG A 253 5.33 -4.25 -1.76
N PRO A 254 4.36 -4.96 -1.17
CA PRO A 254 3.52 -4.38 -0.13
C PRO A 254 4.35 -3.81 1.02
N HIS A 255 4.06 -2.59 1.41
CA HIS A 255 4.70 -1.83 2.51
C HIS A 255 6.23 -1.69 2.39
N GLN A 256 6.80 -1.88 1.19
CA GLN A 256 8.25 -2.00 0.99
C GLN A 256 9.05 -0.89 1.67
N ILE A 257 8.74 0.38 1.41
CA ILE A 257 9.50 1.50 1.97
C ILE A 257 9.41 1.52 3.50
N ARG A 258 8.23 1.30 4.06
CA ARG A 258 8.02 1.22 5.52
C ARG A 258 8.88 0.12 6.15
N ILE A 259 8.85 -1.08 5.55
CA ILE A 259 9.60 -2.24 6.02
C ILE A 259 11.11 -2.02 5.85
N HIS A 260 11.56 -1.52 4.70
CA HIS A 260 12.97 -1.31 4.41
C HIS A 260 13.60 -0.24 5.33
N CYS A 261 12.95 0.90 5.50
CA CYS A 261 13.42 1.91 6.45
C CYS A 261 13.50 1.36 7.89
N ALA A 262 12.48 0.63 8.32
CA ALA A 262 12.46 0.00 9.63
C ALA A 262 13.53 -1.11 9.78
N ALA A 263 13.80 -1.88 8.71
CA ALA A 263 14.81 -2.95 8.71
C ALA A 263 16.23 -2.43 8.91
N VAL A 264 16.53 -1.21 8.44
CA VAL A 264 17.83 -0.55 8.65
C VAL A 264 17.88 0.32 9.91
N GLY A 265 16.91 0.17 10.80
CA GLY A 265 16.85 0.86 12.09
C GLY A 265 16.26 2.27 12.06
N ALA A 266 15.85 2.77 10.89
CA ALA A 266 15.26 4.09 10.69
C ALA A 266 13.79 4.01 10.25
N PRO A 267 12.85 3.54 11.10
CA PRO A 267 11.44 3.46 10.74
C PRO A 267 10.90 4.83 10.34
N LEU A 268 9.84 4.84 9.52
CA LEU A 268 9.18 6.08 9.15
C LEU A 268 8.70 6.81 10.40
N TRP A 269 8.88 8.10 10.42
CA TRP A 269 8.42 8.95 11.51
C TRP A 269 6.89 8.80 11.66
N GLY A 270 6.44 8.47 12.88
CA GLY A 270 5.04 8.25 13.19
C GLY A 270 4.45 6.94 12.68
N ASP A 271 5.24 5.97 12.21
CA ASP A 271 4.72 4.67 11.78
C ASP A 271 4.37 3.79 12.99
N PRO A 272 3.08 3.50 13.26
CA PRO A 272 2.69 2.68 14.39
C PRO A 272 2.91 1.19 14.15
N LEU A 273 3.10 0.77 12.90
CA LEU A 273 3.11 -0.64 12.52
C LEU A 273 4.53 -1.23 12.47
N TYR A 274 5.48 -0.52 11.85
CA TYR A 274 6.83 -1.06 11.66
C TYR A 274 7.83 -0.30 12.53
N GLY A 275 8.34 -1.01 13.55
CA GLY A 275 9.45 -0.56 14.37
C GLY A 275 10.81 -1.04 13.83
N PRO A 276 11.92 -0.75 14.55
CA PRO A 276 13.25 -1.21 14.18
C PRO A 276 13.28 -2.72 13.90
N GLY A 277 14.04 -3.11 12.86
CA GLY A 277 14.10 -4.50 12.37
C GLY A 277 13.01 -4.87 11.36
N GLY A 278 12.05 -3.98 11.05
CA GLY A 278 11.05 -4.19 10.00
C GLY A 278 9.98 -5.23 10.33
N GLN A 279 9.78 -5.54 11.61
CA GLN A 279 8.73 -6.43 12.09
C GLN A 279 7.46 -5.63 12.45
N ALA A 280 6.30 -6.25 12.27
CA ALA A 280 5.03 -5.60 12.55
C ALA A 280 4.70 -5.64 14.05
N ALA A 281 4.26 -4.51 14.59
CA ALA A 281 3.76 -4.41 15.96
C ALA A 281 2.44 -5.18 16.11
N PRO A 282 2.31 -6.05 17.14
CA PRO A 282 1.16 -6.96 17.26
C PRO A 282 -0.18 -6.26 17.49
N ALA A 283 -0.15 -5.04 18.02
CA ALA A 283 -1.37 -4.25 18.30
C ALA A 283 -1.77 -3.31 17.15
N ALA A 284 -0.88 -3.06 16.18
CA ALA A 284 -1.12 -2.12 15.09
C ALA A 284 -1.64 -2.80 13.82
N ARG A 285 -2.31 -2.01 12.97
CA ARG A 285 -2.88 -2.47 11.70
C ARG A 285 -2.31 -1.69 10.52
N PRO A 286 -2.29 -2.26 9.31
CA PRO A 286 -1.81 -1.57 8.09
C PRO A 286 -2.49 -0.23 7.79
N GLY A 287 -3.73 -0.07 8.24
CA GLY A 287 -4.51 1.15 8.05
C GLY A 287 -4.35 2.18 9.16
N ASP A 288 -3.59 1.88 10.22
CA ASP A 288 -3.32 2.83 11.29
C ASP A 288 -2.38 3.93 10.74
N GLY A 289 -2.67 5.17 11.12
CA GLY A 289 -2.09 6.34 10.52
C GLY A 289 -0.84 6.85 11.22
N GLY A 290 -0.31 7.90 10.64
CA GLY A 290 0.73 8.71 11.23
C GLY A 290 2.02 8.78 10.43
N TYR A 291 2.38 7.75 9.64
CA TYR A 291 3.65 7.77 8.92
C TYR A 291 3.70 8.80 7.79
N GLN A 292 4.87 9.41 7.61
CA GLN A 292 5.13 10.45 6.61
C GLN A 292 5.86 9.86 5.40
N LEU A 293 5.10 9.63 4.32
CA LEU A 293 5.60 9.06 3.06
C LEU A 293 4.88 9.68 1.87
N GLN A 294 5.62 10.10 0.86
CA GLN A 294 5.10 10.75 -0.34
C GLN A 294 5.67 10.13 -1.61
N ALA A 295 4.80 9.77 -2.56
CA ALA A 295 5.18 9.51 -3.95
C ALA A 295 5.52 10.86 -4.61
N TRP A 296 6.81 11.23 -4.54
CA TRP A 296 7.29 12.56 -4.85
C TRP A 296 7.42 12.84 -6.33
N ARG A 297 8.09 11.93 -7.07
CA ARG A 297 8.39 12.11 -8.49
C ARG A 297 8.10 10.85 -9.28
N LEU A 298 7.52 11.04 -10.45
CA LEU A 298 7.14 10.00 -11.40
C LEU A 298 7.75 10.34 -12.77
N GLU A 299 8.45 9.37 -13.36
CA GLU A 299 8.96 9.43 -14.72
C GLU A 299 8.32 8.30 -15.52
N LEU A 300 7.68 8.63 -16.62
CA LEU A 300 6.99 7.70 -17.51
C LEU A 300 7.44 7.92 -18.95
N GLN A 301 7.47 6.86 -19.75
CA GLN A 301 7.64 6.91 -21.19
C GLN A 301 6.39 6.37 -21.88
N PRO A 302 5.36 7.21 -22.14
CA PRO A 302 4.14 6.79 -22.79
C PRO A 302 4.39 6.25 -24.20
N PRO A 303 3.56 5.31 -24.71
CA PRO A 303 3.69 4.80 -26.08
C PRO A 303 3.52 5.88 -27.16
N SER A 304 2.83 6.96 -26.82
CA SER A 304 2.66 8.13 -27.70
C SER A 304 3.95 8.95 -27.93
N GLY A 305 5.04 8.60 -27.24
CA GLY A 305 6.33 9.28 -27.31
C GLY A 305 6.46 10.44 -26.31
N GLY A 306 7.72 10.84 -26.07
CA GLY A 306 8.06 11.87 -25.09
C GLY A 306 8.15 11.35 -23.64
N ALA A 307 9.18 11.74 -22.92
CA ALA A 307 9.29 11.44 -21.48
C ALA A 307 8.38 12.39 -20.70
N LEU A 308 7.52 11.83 -19.86
CA LEU A 308 6.69 12.57 -18.91
C LEU A 308 7.34 12.52 -17.55
N VAL A 309 7.75 13.66 -17.02
CA VAL A 309 8.33 13.81 -15.68
C VAL A 309 7.42 14.71 -14.86
N LEU A 310 6.90 14.18 -13.77
CA LEU A 310 5.98 14.88 -12.87
C LEU A 310 6.51 14.86 -11.45
N GLU A 311 6.28 15.97 -10.73
CA GLU A 311 6.58 16.10 -9.31
C GLU A 311 5.31 16.50 -8.56
N ALA A 312 5.19 16.06 -7.31
CA ALA A 312 4.09 16.45 -6.44
C ALA A 312 4.16 17.98 -6.19
N PRO A 313 3.03 18.70 -6.20
CA PRO A 313 3.01 20.16 -6.07
C PRO A 313 3.64 20.69 -4.78
N ARG A 314 3.59 19.89 -3.73
CA ARG A 314 4.23 20.17 -2.44
C ARG A 314 5.13 19.01 -2.05
N ALA A 315 6.43 19.26 -1.96
CA ALA A 315 7.38 18.29 -1.50
C ALA A 315 7.24 18.06 0.00
N LEU A 316 7.24 16.79 0.43
CA LEU A 316 7.42 16.44 1.82
C LEU A 316 8.80 16.95 2.29
N GLY A 317 8.83 17.63 3.42
CA GLY A 317 10.04 18.17 4.03
C GLY A 317 9.87 18.27 5.54
N VAL A 318 10.97 18.46 6.26
CA VAL A 318 10.98 18.54 7.74
C VAL A 318 10.12 19.70 8.24
N MET A 319 10.10 20.83 7.52
CA MET A 319 9.29 22.00 7.88
C MET A 319 7.79 21.72 7.90
N ALA A 320 7.31 20.71 7.16
CA ALA A 320 5.89 20.33 7.17
C ALA A 320 5.44 19.78 8.53
N LEU A 321 6.33 19.10 9.27
CA LEU A 321 6.03 18.61 10.62
C LEU A 321 5.81 19.73 11.63
N MET A 322 6.54 20.83 11.50
CA MET A 322 6.41 21.98 12.43
C MET A 322 5.07 22.69 12.27
N ALA A 323 4.50 22.70 11.07
CA ALA A 323 3.20 23.31 10.80
C ALA A 323 2.02 22.48 11.36
N GLU A 324 2.18 21.16 11.49
CA GLU A 324 1.15 20.26 12.04
C GLU A 324 1.20 20.15 13.57
N SER A 325 2.37 20.30 14.17
CA SER A 325 2.58 20.20 15.62
C SER A 325 2.17 21.47 16.38
N GLY A 326 1.87 22.56 15.69
CA GLY A 326 1.47 23.86 16.26
C GLY A 326 -0.03 24.14 16.21
N ARG A 327 -0.88 23.13 15.90
CA ARG A 327 -2.33 23.26 15.88
C ARG A 327 -3.01 22.43 16.95
#